data_7f1c356e44210879e0f38fb5bdef6fa1
#
_entry.id   7f1c356e44210879e0f38fb5bdef6fa1
#
_cell.length_a   1.000
_cell.length_b   1.000
_cell.length_c   1.000
_cell.angle_alpha   90.00
_cell.angle_beta   90.00
_cell.angle_gamma   90.00
#
_symmetry.space_group_name_H-M   'P 1'
#
loop_
_entity.id
_entity.type
_entity.pdbx_description
1 polymer ?
#
loop_
_entity_poly.entity_id
_entity_poly.type
_entity_poly.pdbx_seq_one_letter_code
_entity_poly.pdbx_strand_id
1 'polypeptide(L)'
;VWGGVPRYWELREGNASLHDALWHNILSVNGTLYEEPAKLFQDDVKDIVKTSTIMSYIGSGANPLSEIASRCNEPATNLSRPLKKLIDLGFLEREVPFGTDEKNSKKSLYKITDSFMAFYYQFVVPNRSFIELDRRLPIEQAMDMHFSEFVSKLWERLCRDSVTGNLINNVLYDKAKRWWGTVLNEEGKPEQVEIDVIAESLDKKYLLVGECKWTTLENGKLLTAELLRKANLLPFAEGHTIVPMLFLKNTPRNDIGNTLLPSDVIDLLS
;
A
#
# COMPACT_ATOMS: atom_id res chain seq x y z
N VAL A 1 6.33 9.81 -0.44
CA VAL A 1 7.46 9.66 0.48
C VAL A 1 7.28 10.45 1.78
N TRP A 2 6.82 11.70 1.71
CA TRP A 2 6.82 12.64 2.85
C TRP A 2 5.76 12.38 3.93
N GLY A 3 4.88 11.40 3.74
CA GLY A 3 3.83 11.05 4.70
C GLY A 3 2.79 12.14 4.92
N GLY A 4 2.06 12.02 6.02
CA GLY A 4 1.00 12.95 6.42
C GLY A 4 1.45 14.11 7.32
N VAL A 5 2.74 14.26 7.59
CA VAL A 5 3.27 15.31 8.48
C VAL A 5 3.58 16.58 7.69
N PRO A 6 2.86 17.72 7.92
CA PRO A 6 3.07 18.96 7.15
C PRO A 6 4.51 19.44 7.16
N ARG A 7 5.20 19.32 8.30
CA ARG A 7 6.59 19.73 8.46
C ARG A 7 7.54 19.01 7.48
N TYR A 8 7.25 17.76 7.13
CA TYR A 8 8.11 17.04 6.18
C TYR A 8 7.96 17.58 4.75
N TRP A 9 6.79 18.10 4.41
CA TRP A 9 6.54 18.75 3.12
C TRP A 9 7.29 20.08 3.00
N GLU A 10 7.39 20.84 4.09
CA GLU A 10 8.20 22.08 4.13
C GLU A 10 9.69 21.78 3.84
N LEU A 11 10.21 20.66 4.33
CA LEU A 11 11.61 20.25 4.07
C LEU A 11 11.87 19.88 2.59
N ARG A 12 10.82 19.59 1.82
CA ARG A 12 10.92 19.37 0.38
C ARG A 12 11.09 20.67 -0.39
N GLU A 13 10.52 21.75 0.12
CA GLU A 13 10.60 23.07 -0.51
C GLU A 13 12.06 23.55 -0.57
N GLY A 14 12.42 24.23 -1.64
CA GLY A 14 13.79 24.70 -1.86
C GLY A 14 14.76 23.67 -2.47
N ASN A 15 14.34 22.43 -2.70
CA ASN A 15 15.13 21.44 -3.42
C ASN A 15 14.74 21.39 -4.91
N ALA A 16 15.74 21.24 -5.79
CA ALA A 16 15.54 21.28 -7.24
C ALA A 16 14.71 20.11 -7.79
N SER A 17 14.78 18.95 -7.12
CA SER A 17 14.07 17.75 -7.52
C SER A 17 13.63 16.91 -6.31
N LEU A 18 12.77 15.91 -6.55
CA LEU A 18 12.45 14.88 -5.54
C LEU A 18 13.71 14.14 -5.07
N HIS A 19 14.61 13.82 -6.01
CA HIS A 19 15.86 13.14 -5.73
C HIS A 19 16.74 13.97 -4.77
N ASP A 20 16.93 15.26 -5.07
CA ASP A 20 17.72 16.14 -4.20
C ASP A 20 17.11 16.27 -2.80
N ALA A 21 15.79 16.40 -2.73
CA ALA A 21 15.08 16.45 -1.46
C ALA A 21 15.25 15.17 -0.63
N LEU A 22 15.22 13.99 -1.24
CA LEU A 22 15.47 12.71 -0.57
C LEU A 22 16.89 12.62 -0.06
N TRP A 23 17.89 13.01 -0.86
CA TRP A 23 19.30 13.00 -0.46
C TRP A 23 19.58 13.95 0.69
N HIS A 24 19.10 15.17 0.64
CA HIS A 24 19.38 16.17 1.68
C HIS A 24 18.66 15.84 2.99
N ASN A 25 17.44 15.32 2.96
CA ASN A 25 16.63 15.23 4.16
C ASN A 25 16.57 13.81 4.76
N ILE A 26 16.72 12.75 3.95
CA ILE A 26 16.45 11.36 4.39
C ILE A 26 17.65 10.44 4.18
N LEU A 27 18.33 10.51 3.03
CA LEU A 27 19.41 9.61 2.63
C LEU A 27 20.82 10.16 2.99
N SER A 28 20.91 10.97 4.02
CA SER A 28 22.16 11.54 4.54
C SER A 28 22.15 11.50 6.05
N VAL A 29 23.29 11.18 6.67
CA VAL A 29 23.45 11.22 8.14
C VAL A 29 23.18 12.61 8.74
N ASN A 30 23.35 13.67 7.94
CA ASN A 30 23.07 15.05 8.32
C ASN A 30 21.62 15.47 7.96
N GLY A 31 20.84 14.57 7.36
CA GLY A 31 19.47 14.85 6.96
C GLY A 31 18.54 14.99 8.17
N THR A 32 17.65 15.98 8.11
CA THR A 32 16.72 16.30 9.20
C THR A 32 15.87 15.10 9.62
N LEU A 33 15.52 14.23 8.65
CA LEU A 33 14.64 13.07 8.86
C LEU A 33 15.39 11.73 9.01
N TYR A 34 16.73 11.75 8.99
CA TYR A 34 17.51 10.51 9.07
C TYR A 34 17.30 9.73 10.38
N GLU A 35 17.21 10.43 11.51
CA GLU A 35 16.96 9.81 12.83
C GLU A 35 15.51 9.96 13.31
N GLU A 36 14.62 10.46 12.45
CA GLU A 36 13.24 10.77 12.83
C GLU A 36 12.45 9.55 13.35
N PRO A 37 12.51 8.35 12.72
CA PRO A 37 11.78 7.19 13.24
C PRO A 37 12.22 6.77 14.65
N ALA A 38 13.51 6.91 14.96
CA ALA A 38 14.01 6.61 16.31
C ALA A 38 13.43 7.58 17.35
N LYS A 39 13.33 8.87 17.02
CA LYS A 39 12.72 9.88 17.88
C LYS A 39 11.23 9.63 18.11
N LEU A 40 10.48 9.30 17.04
CA LEU A 40 9.06 8.99 17.15
C LEU A 40 8.77 7.79 18.06
N PHE A 41 9.69 6.82 18.15
CA PHE A 41 9.50 5.67 19.04
C PHE A 41 9.93 5.92 20.47
N GLN A 42 10.78 6.93 20.78
CA GLN A 42 11.33 7.15 22.11
C GLN A 42 10.23 7.41 23.16
N ASP A 43 9.21 8.16 22.78
CA ASP A 43 8.16 8.57 23.72
C ASP A 43 7.09 7.50 23.93
N ASP A 44 6.85 6.64 22.93
CA ASP A 44 5.67 5.77 22.88
C ASP A 44 6.00 4.29 23.04
N VAL A 45 7.25 3.86 22.85
CA VAL A 45 7.59 2.44 22.76
C VAL A 45 8.69 2.05 23.76
N LYS A 46 8.38 1.07 24.63
CA LYS A 46 9.33 0.59 25.65
C LYS A 46 10.53 -0.17 25.06
N ASP A 47 10.32 -0.88 23.96
CA ASP A 47 11.35 -1.67 23.28
C ASP A 47 11.52 -1.17 21.84
N ILE A 48 12.35 -0.14 21.69
CA ILE A 48 12.65 0.51 20.41
C ILE A 48 13.32 -0.47 19.44
N VAL A 49 14.24 -1.32 19.95
CA VAL A 49 14.99 -2.27 19.11
C VAL A 49 14.05 -3.29 18.49
N LYS A 50 13.19 -3.92 19.28
CA LYS A 50 12.21 -4.90 18.79
C LYS A 50 11.23 -4.26 17.81
N THR A 51 10.75 -3.06 18.15
CA THR A 51 9.83 -2.30 17.29
C THR A 51 10.46 -1.99 15.93
N SER A 52 11.67 -1.44 15.92
CA SER A 52 12.40 -1.13 14.69
C SER A 52 12.70 -2.39 13.87
N THR A 53 13.00 -3.51 14.51
CA THR A 53 13.19 -4.81 13.86
C THR A 53 11.91 -5.29 13.16
N ILE A 54 10.75 -5.24 13.84
CA ILE A 54 9.45 -5.60 13.25
C ILE A 54 9.14 -4.70 12.04
N MET A 55 9.29 -3.38 12.22
CA MET A 55 9.06 -2.40 11.15
C MET A 55 10.00 -2.65 9.95
N SER A 56 11.25 -3.00 10.19
CA SER A 56 12.24 -3.32 9.15
C SER A 56 11.82 -4.55 8.34
N TYR A 57 11.34 -5.60 8.99
CA TYR A 57 10.87 -6.79 8.27
C TYR A 57 9.60 -6.51 7.46
N ILE A 58 8.66 -5.73 8.00
CA ILE A 58 7.45 -5.32 7.27
C ILE A 58 7.83 -4.41 6.09
N GLY A 59 8.71 -3.44 6.29
CA GLY A 59 9.21 -2.55 5.23
C GLY A 59 9.95 -3.30 4.11
N SER A 60 10.62 -4.42 4.44
CA SER A 60 11.25 -5.32 3.46
C SER A 60 10.31 -6.37 2.86
N GLY A 61 8.98 -6.25 3.09
CA GLY A 61 7.96 -7.06 2.42
C GLY A 61 7.41 -8.25 3.23
N ALA A 62 7.86 -8.49 4.47
CA ALA A 62 7.29 -9.53 5.34
C ALA A 62 5.94 -9.05 5.91
N ASN A 63 4.85 -9.31 5.21
CA ASN A 63 3.53 -8.82 5.62
C ASN A 63 2.69 -9.84 6.41
N PRO A 64 2.70 -11.17 6.12
CA PRO A 64 2.01 -12.15 6.94
C PRO A 64 2.64 -12.31 8.33
N LEU A 65 1.79 -12.48 9.37
CA LEU A 65 2.26 -12.70 10.74
C LEU A 65 3.29 -13.85 10.86
N SER A 66 3.05 -14.93 10.13
CA SER A 66 3.95 -16.09 10.13
C SER A 66 5.34 -15.77 9.58
N GLU A 67 5.41 -14.94 8.56
CA GLU A 67 6.68 -14.50 7.97
C GLU A 67 7.42 -13.52 8.89
N ILE A 68 6.71 -12.55 9.48
CA ILE A 68 7.28 -11.63 10.46
C ILE A 68 7.86 -12.42 11.65
N ALA A 69 7.10 -13.39 12.17
CA ALA A 69 7.51 -14.25 13.27
C ALA A 69 8.76 -15.07 12.93
N SER A 70 8.78 -15.66 11.73
CA SER A 70 9.93 -16.43 11.23
C SER A 70 11.20 -15.56 11.13
N ARG A 71 11.08 -14.35 10.58
CA ARG A 71 12.22 -13.41 10.46
C ARG A 71 12.70 -12.88 11.82
N CYS A 72 11.77 -12.70 12.78
CA CYS A 72 12.11 -12.34 14.16
C CYS A 72 12.70 -13.49 14.97
N ASN A 73 12.66 -14.71 14.45
CA ASN A 73 13.00 -15.95 15.17
C ASN A 73 12.23 -16.07 16.50
N GLU A 74 10.94 -15.69 16.48
CA GLU A 74 10.06 -15.72 17.64
C GLU A 74 8.71 -16.38 17.30
N PRO A 75 8.04 -17.02 18.29
CA PRO A 75 6.66 -17.46 18.11
C PRO A 75 5.73 -16.28 17.79
N ALA A 76 4.76 -16.50 16.89
CA ALA A 76 3.77 -15.48 16.50
C ALA A 76 2.99 -14.88 17.70
N THR A 77 2.80 -15.67 18.77
CA THR A 77 2.16 -15.23 20.01
C THR A 77 2.90 -14.08 20.70
N ASN A 78 4.23 -14.06 20.60
CA ASN A 78 5.07 -13.01 21.20
C ASN A 78 5.01 -11.70 20.42
N LEU A 79 4.59 -11.74 19.16
CA LEU A 79 4.45 -10.55 18.29
C LEU A 79 3.07 -9.90 18.39
N SER A 80 2.07 -10.60 18.90
CA SER A 80 0.68 -10.09 18.97
C SER A 80 0.58 -8.77 19.73
N ARG A 81 1.24 -8.66 20.89
CA ARG A 81 1.23 -7.44 21.71
C ARG A 81 2.02 -6.28 21.08
N PRO A 82 3.27 -6.46 20.61
CA PRO A 82 4.00 -5.43 19.85
C PRO A 82 3.26 -4.93 18.63
N LEU A 83 2.73 -5.83 17.78
CA LEU A 83 1.99 -5.47 16.58
C LEU A 83 0.72 -4.69 16.92
N LYS A 84 -0.04 -5.16 17.94
CA LYS A 84 -1.22 -4.41 18.41
C LYS A 84 -0.84 -3.00 18.85
N LYS A 85 0.23 -2.85 19.62
CA LYS A 85 0.68 -1.52 20.04
C LYS A 85 1.04 -0.62 18.88
N LEU A 86 1.73 -1.13 17.85
CA LEU A 86 2.07 -0.37 16.65
C LEU A 86 0.82 0.04 15.83
N ILE A 87 -0.22 -0.81 15.85
CA ILE A 87 -1.51 -0.47 15.25
C ILE A 87 -2.22 0.61 16.05
N ASP A 88 -2.29 0.46 17.39
CA ASP A 88 -2.94 1.42 18.28
C ASP A 88 -2.26 2.82 18.21
N LEU A 89 -0.94 2.87 17.92
CA LEU A 89 -0.18 4.09 17.71
C LEU A 89 -0.26 4.63 16.25
N GLY A 90 -0.92 3.90 15.35
CA GLY A 90 -1.08 4.32 13.96
C GLY A 90 0.14 4.10 13.05
N PHE A 91 1.18 3.38 13.49
CA PHE A 91 2.35 3.05 12.66
C PHE A 91 2.12 1.88 11.71
N LEU A 92 1.24 0.95 12.11
CA LEU A 92 0.85 -0.20 11.30
C LEU A 92 -0.66 -0.25 11.13
N GLU A 93 -1.06 -0.87 10.04
CA GLU A 93 -2.42 -1.36 9.83
C GLU A 93 -2.41 -2.87 9.64
N ARG A 94 -3.53 -3.51 10.00
CA ARG A 94 -3.79 -4.91 9.72
C ARG A 94 -4.85 -5.01 8.64
N GLU A 95 -4.43 -5.37 7.44
CA GLU A 95 -5.30 -5.55 6.29
C GLU A 95 -5.85 -6.98 6.25
N VAL A 96 -7.13 -7.13 5.95
CA VAL A 96 -7.79 -8.41 5.70
C VAL A 96 -8.57 -8.34 4.38
N PRO A 97 -8.75 -9.46 3.66
CA PRO A 97 -9.49 -9.46 2.40
C PRO A 97 -10.91 -8.92 2.57
N PHE A 98 -11.43 -8.22 1.57
CA PHE A 98 -12.83 -7.79 1.53
C PHE A 98 -13.77 -8.95 1.84
N GLY A 99 -14.87 -8.70 2.54
CA GLY A 99 -15.85 -9.71 2.93
C GLY A 99 -15.39 -10.68 4.04
N THR A 100 -14.20 -10.45 4.62
CA THR A 100 -13.66 -11.29 5.71
C THR A 100 -13.85 -10.59 7.06
N ASP A 101 -14.23 -11.37 8.10
CA ASP A 101 -14.28 -10.87 9.48
C ASP A 101 -12.88 -10.47 9.97
N GLU A 102 -12.73 -9.20 10.31
CA GLU A 102 -11.46 -8.65 10.75
C GLU A 102 -10.91 -9.32 12.03
N LYS A 103 -11.80 -9.75 12.93
CA LYS A 103 -11.37 -10.32 14.21
C LYS A 103 -10.80 -11.73 14.07
N ASN A 104 -11.36 -12.53 13.18
CA ASN A 104 -11.09 -13.97 13.09
C ASN A 104 -10.27 -14.38 11.86
N SER A 105 -9.89 -13.43 11.00
CA SER A 105 -9.16 -13.74 9.78
C SER A 105 -7.73 -14.22 10.06
N LYS A 106 -7.41 -15.40 9.51
CA LYS A 106 -6.03 -15.91 9.43
C LYS A 106 -5.26 -15.35 8.22
N LYS A 107 -5.98 -14.71 7.28
CA LYS A 107 -5.43 -14.11 6.05
C LYS A 107 -5.19 -12.61 6.27
N SER A 108 -4.38 -12.25 7.27
CA SER A 108 -4.08 -10.85 7.53
C SER A 108 -2.67 -10.47 7.13
N LEU A 109 -2.52 -9.25 6.62
CA LEU A 109 -1.24 -8.64 6.27
C LEU A 109 -1.03 -7.41 7.14
N TYR A 110 0.20 -7.22 7.60
CA TYR A 110 0.61 -6.02 8.34
C TYR A 110 1.33 -5.08 7.39
N LYS A 111 0.93 -3.82 7.36
CA LYS A 111 1.52 -2.79 6.49
C LYS A 111 1.85 -1.54 7.29
N ILE A 112 2.92 -0.86 6.89
CA ILE A 112 3.26 0.46 7.44
C ILE A 112 2.28 1.47 6.88
N THR A 113 1.65 2.25 7.77
CA THR A 113 0.60 3.23 7.40
C THR A 113 1.16 4.50 6.79
N ASP A 114 2.21 5.05 7.41
CA ASP A 114 2.81 6.31 6.95
C ASP A 114 3.83 6.06 5.84
N SER A 115 3.73 6.84 4.74
CA SER A 115 4.58 6.64 3.57
C SER A 115 6.04 7.06 3.79
N PHE A 116 6.34 7.98 4.73
CA PHE A 116 7.71 8.29 5.12
C PHE A 116 8.34 7.10 5.86
N MET A 117 7.63 6.53 6.84
CA MET A 117 8.08 5.35 7.56
C MET A 117 8.26 4.15 6.62
N ALA A 118 7.33 3.94 5.68
CA ALA A 118 7.45 2.89 4.67
C ALA A 118 8.70 3.08 3.80
N PHE A 119 8.96 4.31 3.32
CA PHE A 119 10.18 4.64 2.57
C PHE A 119 11.44 4.40 3.41
N TYR A 120 11.43 4.86 4.65
CA TYR A 120 12.57 4.74 5.56
C TYR A 120 12.97 3.29 5.80
N TYR A 121 12.01 2.43 6.13
CA TYR A 121 12.28 1.03 6.39
C TYR A 121 12.58 0.21 5.13
N GLN A 122 12.14 0.67 3.98
CA GLN A 122 12.44 0.00 2.71
C GLN A 122 13.79 0.43 2.11
N PHE A 123 14.17 1.70 2.23
CA PHE A 123 15.34 2.25 1.54
C PHE A 123 16.45 2.74 2.46
N VAL A 124 16.14 3.30 3.63
CA VAL A 124 17.17 3.83 4.54
C VAL A 124 17.80 2.72 5.37
N VAL A 125 16.97 1.93 6.06
CA VAL A 125 17.45 0.91 7.00
C VAL A 125 18.36 -0.14 6.32
N PRO A 126 18.00 -0.74 5.17
CA PRO A 126 18.86 -1.70 4.49
C PRO A 126 20.18 -1.11 3.95
N ASN A 127 20.18 0.20 3.68
CA ASN A 127 21.32 0.90 3.10
C ASN A 127 22.10 1.76 4.12
N ARG A 128 21.82 1.62 5.41
CA ARG A 128 22.36 2.49 6.46
C ARG A 128 23.89 2.59 6.42
N SER A 129 24.60 1.50 6.28
CA SER A 129 26.06 1.50 6.16
C SER A 129 26.58 2.25 4.94
N PHE A 130 25.88 2.18 3.81
CA PHE A 130 26.25 2.95 2.62
C PHE A 130 25.98 4.45 2.82
N ILE A 131 24.90 4.82 3.51
CA ILE A 131 24.57 6.21 3.85
C ILE A 131 25.65 6.78 4.79
N GLU A 132 26.03 6.05 5.83
CA GLU A 132 27.05 6.43 6.81
C GLU A 132 28.45 6.61 6.16
N LEU A 133 28.74 5.87 5.11
CA LEU A 133 29.98 5.96 4.34
C LEU A 133 29.88 6.91 3.12
N ASP A 134 28.76 7.63 2.96
CA ASP A 134 28.46 8.47 1.77
C ASP A 134 28.65 7.74 0.43
N ARG A 135 28.24 6.45 0.38
CA ARG A 135 28.31 5.61 -0.82
C ARG A 135 26.97 5.67 -1.55
N ARG A 136 26.79 6.59 -2.48
CA ARG A 136 25.50 6.87 -3.15
C ARG A 136 25.09 5.78 -4.14
N LEU A 137 26.02 5.28 -4.95
CA LEU A 137 25.71 4.36 -6.06
C LEU A 137 24.89 3.12 -5.65
N PRO A 138 25.18 2.39 -4.56
CA PRO A 138 24.33 1.25 -4.14
C PRO A 138 22.91 1.67 -3.77
N ILE A 139 22.73 2.86 -3.21
CA ILE A 139 21.43 3.39 -2.81
C ILE A 139 20.62 3.78 -4.04
N GLU A 140 21.24 4.45 -5.01
CA GLU A 140 20.62 4.80 -6.30
C GLU A 140 20.14 3.55 -7.03
N GLN A 141 20.98 2.50 -7.10
CA GLN A 141 20.61 1.23 -7.70
C GLN A 141 19.42 0.57 -6.98
N ALA A 142 19.38 0.59 -5.65
CA ALA A 142 18.25 0.06 -4.89
C ALA A 142 16.97 0.85 -5.15
N MET A 143 17.08 2.17 -5.27
CA MET A 143 15.95 3.03 -5.62
C MET A 143 15.47 2.77 -7.06
N ASP A 144 16.36 2.70 -8.04
CA ASP A 144 15.99 2.43 -9.43
C ASP A 144 15.23 1.09 -9.58
N MET A 145 15.65 0.08 -8.82
CA MET A 145 15.01 -1.24 -8.86
C MET A 145 13.63 -1.28 -8.17
N HIS A 146 13.45 -0.56 -7.07
CA HIS A 146 12.30 -0.79 -6.18
C HIS A 146 11.38 0.43 -5.98
N PHE A 147 11.76 1.64 -6.43
CA PHE A 147 10.97 2.83 -6.18
C PHE A 147 9.63 2.83 -6.92
N SER A 148 9.59 2.27 -8.14
CA SER A 148 8.34 2.14 -8.89
C SER A 148 7.34 1.22 -8.19
N GLU A 149 7.80 0.10 -7.63
CA GLU A 149 6.97 -0.81 -6.83
C GLU A 149 6.47 -0.14 -5.53
N PHE A 150 7.36 0.61 -4.86
CA PHE A 150 6.99 1.41 -3.69
C PHE A 150 5.86 2.39 -4.01
N VAL A 151 5.97 3.13 -5.12
CA VAL A 151 4.94 4.07 -5.56
C VAL A 151 3.65 3.34 -5.94
N SER A 152 3.72 2.18 -6.60
CA SER A 152 2.54 1.37 -6.93
C SER A 152 1.72 1.00 -5.70
N LYS A 153 2.36 0.57 -4.62
CA LYS A 153 1.68 0.23 -3.34
C LYS A 153 0.98 1.44 -2.71
N LEU A 154 1.60 2.61 -2.79
CA LEU A 154 0.97 3.86 -2.33
C LEU A 154 -0.19 4.27 -3.24
N TRP A 155 -0.05 4.10 -4.55
CA TRP A 155 -1.09 4.35 -5.53
C TRP A 155 -2.33 3.51 -5.27
N GLU A 156 -2.19 2.19 -5.09
CA GLU A 156 -3.30 1.28 -4.73
C GLU A 156 -4.05 1.75 -3.47
N ARG A 157 -3.31 2.24 -2.46
CA ARG A 157 -3.91 2.77 -1.25
C ARG A 157 -4.73 4.04 -1.53
N LEU A 158 -4.16 5.02 -2.23
CA LEU A 158 -4.86 6.25 -2.61
C LEU A 158 -6.12 5.94 -3.43
N CYS A 159 -6.07 4.96 -4.33
CA CYS A 159 -7.23 4.52 -5.09
C CYS A 159 -8.34 3.95 -4.18
N ARG A 160 -8.00 3.13 -3.17
CA ARG A 160 -9.00 2.65 -2.20
C ARG A 160 -9.58 3.79 -1.36
N ASP A 161 -8.72 4.70 -0.91
CA ASP A 161 -9.15 5.85 -0.12
C ASP A 161 -10.08 6.77 -0.93
N SER A 162 -9.81 6.97 -2.23
CA SER A 162 -10.65 7.79 -3.12
C SER A 162 -12.02 7.19 -3.44
N VAL A 163 -12.18 5.88 -3.30
CA VAL A 163 -13.49 5.20 -3.46
C VAL A 163 -14.29 5.24 -2.16
N THR A 164 -13.60 5.15 -1.01
CA THR A 164 -14.22 5.02 0.31
C THR A 164 -15.09 6.22 0.65
N GLY A 165 -16.40 6.00 0.80
CA GLY A 165 -17.35 7.03 1.18
C GLY A 165 -17.67 8.06 0.07
N ASN A 166 -17.23 7.84 -1.16
CA ASN A 166 -17.39 8.76 -2.28
C ASN A 166 -18.41 8.29 -3.31
N LEU A 167 -18.94 9.28 -4.06
CA LEU A 167 -19.80 9.07 -5.20
C LEU A 167 -18.96 8.82 -6.46
N ILE A 168 -19.10 7.63 -7.05
CA ILE A 168 -18.53 7.31 -8.35
C ILE A 168 -19.67 6.92 -9.28
N ASN A 169 -19.83 7.63 -10.39
CA ASN A 169 -20.93 7.42 -11.34
C ASN A 169 -22.32 7.45 -10.65
N ASN A 170 -22.53 8.40 -9.73
CA ASN A 170 -23.74 8.56 -8.93
C ASN A 170 -24.08 7.38 -7.98
N VAL A 171 -23.12 6.51 -7.71
CA VAL A 171 -23.24 5.42 -6.73
C VAL A 171 -22.32 5.73 -5.55
N LEU A 172 -22.90 5.72 -4.33
CA LEU A 172 -22.15 5.92 -3.09
C LEU A 172 -21.62 4.57 -2.60
N TYR A 173 -20.29 4.49 -2.41
CA TYR A 173 -19.63 3.27 -1.98
C TYR A 173 -19.23 3.30 -0.50
N ASP A 174 -19.29 2.15 0.14
CA ASP A 174 -18.76 1.92 1.49
C ASP A 174 -17.23 1.79 1.45
N LYS A 175 -16.62 1.43 2.57
CA LYS A 175 -15.17 1.30 2.71
C LYS A 175 -14.58 0.35 1.67
N ALA A 176 -13.74 0.88 0.80
CA ALA A 176 -13.01 0.09 -0.17
C ALA A 176 -11.90 -0.72 0.50
N LYS A 177 -11.75 -1.96 0.08
CA LYS A 177 -10.72 -2.89 0.53
C LYS A 177 -10.09 -3.59 -0.67
N ARG A 178 -9.01 -4.30 -0.43
CA ARG A 178 -8.40 -5.25 -1.36
C ARG A 178 -8.96 -6.64 -1.11
N TRP A 179 -8.93 -7.48 -2.11
CA TRP A 179 -9.24 -8.90 -1.95
C TRP A 179 -8.14 -9.77 -2.56
N TRP A 180 -7.81 -10.84 -1.88
CA TRP A 180 -6.90 -11.88 -2.37
C TRP A 180 -7.34 -13.24 -1.82
N GLY A 181 -7.22 -14.25 -2.66
CA GLY A 181 -7.60 -15.61 -2.26
C GLY A 181 -7.52 -16.58 -3.40
N THR A 182 -7.83 -17.83 -3.07
CA THR A 182 -7.97 -18.92 -4.04
C THR A 182 -9.43 -19.06 -4.42
N VAL A 183 -9.71 -19.05 -5.70
CA VAL A 183 -11.04 -19.34 -6.29
C VAL A 183 -10.95 -20.55 -7.20
N LEU A 184 -12.06 -21.11 -7.61
CA LEU A 184 -12.12 -22.09 -8.69
C LEU A 184 -12.36 -21.34 -10.00
N ASN A 185 -11.51 -21.57 -11.00
CA ASN A 185 -11.71 -21.03 -12.33
C ASN A 185 -12.82 -21.78 -13.09
N GLU A 186 -13.11 -21.37 -14.32
CA GLU A 186 -14.15 -21.98 -15.17
C GLU A 186 -13.94 -23.50 -15.43
N GLU A 187 -12.70 -23.97 -15.33
CA GLU A 187 -12.34 -25.39 -15.44
C GLU A 187 -12.42 -26.14 -14.10
N GLY A 188 -12.83 -25.48 -13.01
CA GLY A 188 -12.87 -26.06 -11.66
C GLY A 188 -11.49 -26.22 -11.01
N LYS A 189 -10.44 -25.57 -11.53
CA LYS A 189 -9.09 -25.61 -10.99
C LYS A 189 -8.85 -24.44 -10.04
N PRO A 190 -8.05 -24.62 -8.96
CA PRO A 190 -7.66 -23.54 -8.07
C PRO A 190 -6.85 -22.46 -8.80
N GLU A 191 -7.27 -21.21 -8.68
CA GLU A 191 -6.59 -20.02 -9.19
C GLU A 191 -6.40 -18.99 -8.08
N GLN A 192 -5.20 -18.40 -7.97
CA GLN A 192 -4.96 -17.27 -7.09
C GLN A 192 -5.43 -16.00 -7.78
N VAL A 193 -6.37 -15.31 -7.16
CA VAL A 193 -6.91 -14.06 -7.67
C VAL A 193 -6.68 -12.95 -6.67
N GLU A 194 -6.36 -11.77 -7.19
CA GLU A 194 -6.22 -10.54 -6.45
C GLU A 194 -6.96 -9.42 -7.17
N ILE A 195 -7.63 -8.57 -6.39
CA ILE A 195 -8.29 -7.33 -6.84
C ILE A 195 -7.86 -6.19 -5.92
N ASP A 196 -7.34 -5.12 -6.50
CA ASP A 196 -6.71 -4.03 -5.75
C ASP A 196 -7.72 -3.15 -5.00
N VAL A 197 -8.91 -2.97 -5.59
CA VAL A 197 -9.99 -2.13 -5.04
C VAL A 197 -11.30 -2.89 -5.15
N ILE A 198 -11.98 -3.12 -4.03
CA ILE A 198 -13.36 -3.62 -3.99
C ILE A 198 -14.14 -2.77 -3.00
N ALA A 199 -15.30 -2.30 -3.44
CA ALA A 199 -16.24 -1.57 -2.59
C ALA A 199 -17.67 -1.95 -2.94
N GLU A 200 -18.48 -2.27 -1.93
CA GLU A 200 -19.92 -2.47 -2.07
C GLU A 200 -20.61 -1.10 -2.00
N SER A 201 -21.64 -0.87 -2.81
CA SER A 201 -22.47 0.31 -2.67
C SER A 201 -23.29 0.26 -1.36
N LEU A 202 -23.64 1.41 -0.80
CA LEU A 202 -24.43 1.46 0.45
C LEU A 202 -25.81 0.80 0.30
N ASP A 203 -26.38 0.78 -0.90
CA ASP A 203 -27.66 0.11 -1.21
C ASP A 203 -27.48 -1.38 -1.58
N LYS A 204 -26.24 -1.90 -1.55
CA LYS A 204 -25.83 -3.29 -1.82
C LYS A 204 -26.21 -3.82 -3.22
N LYS A 205 -26.41 -2.93 -4.20
CA LYS A 205 -26.74 -3.33 -5.57
C LYS A 205 -25.51 -3.42 -6.48
N TYR A 206 -24.50 -2.63 -6.18
CA TYR A 206 -23.31 -2.50 -7.01
C TYR A 206 -22.06 -2.96 -6.25
N LEU A 207 -21.18 -3.64 -6.95
CA LEU A 207 -19.86 -3.98 -6.47
C LEU A 207 -18.83 -3.36 -7.42
N LEU A 208 -18.17 -2.29 -6.96
CA LEU A 208 -17.03 -1.74 -7.67
C LEU A 208 -15.85 -2.68 -7.52
N VAL A 209 -15.23 -3.04 -8.63
CA VAL A 209 -13.99 -3.80 -8.70
C VAL A 209 -12.95 -2.99 -9.49
N GLY A 210 -11.75 -2.84 -8.94
CA GLY A 210 -10.74 -1.95 -9.49
C GLY A 210 -9.38 -2.62 -9.63
N GLU A 211 -8.70 -2.32 -10.73
CA GLU A 211 -7.30 -2.68 -11.01
C GLU A 211 -6.45 -1.41 -11.02
N CYS A 212 -5.34 -1.43 -10.28
CA CYS A 212 -4.42 -0.30 -10.17
C CYS A 212 -3.12 -0.57 -10.93
N LYS A 213 -2.70 0.35 -11.81
CA LYS A 213 -1.41 0.24 -12.53
C LYS A 213 -0.67 1.57 -12.51
N TRP A 214 0.57 1.52 -12.04
CA TRP A 214 1.50 2.66 -12.06
C TRP A 214 2.54 2.50 -13.18
N THR A 215 2.09 2.19 -14.38
CA THR A 215 2.90 1.96 -15.58
C THR A 215 2.52 2.95 -16.68
N THR A 216 3.34 3.03 -17.74
CA THR A 216 3.20 4.09 -18.74
C THR A 216 2.28 3.76 -19.91
N LEU A 217 2.09 2.48 -20.23
CA LEU A 217 1.30 2.05 -21.40
C LEU A 217 0.45 0.85 -21.04
N GLU A 218 -0.84 1.06 -20.98
CA GLU A 218 -1.83 0.00 -20.72
C GLU A 218 -2.88 -0.06 -21.83
N ASN A 219 -3.54 -1.21 -21.95
CA ASN A 219 -4.69 -1.40 -22.81
C ASN A 219 -5.96 -1.51 -21.97
N GLY A 220 -6.78 -0.45 -21.95
CA GLY A 220 -7.97 -0.36 -21.10
C GLY A 220 -8.96 -1.49 -21.35
N LYS A 221 -9.23 -1.84 -22.60
CA LYS A 221 -10.15 -2.93 -22.94
C LYS A 221 -9.69 -4.29 -22.43
N LEU A 222 -8.40 -4.61 -22.54
CA LEU A 222 -7.86 -5.89 -22.08
C LEU A 222 -7.84 -5.94 -20.53
N LEU A 223 -7.43 -4.86 -19.88
CA LEU A 223 -7.45 -4.79 -18.40
C LEU A 223 -8.86 -4.95 -17.87
N THR A 224 -9.85 -4.26 -18.47
CA THR A 224 -11.24 -4.39 -18.02
C THR A 224 -11.79 -5.80 -18.24
N ALA A 225 -11.48 -6.43 -19.37
CA ALA A 225 -11.92 -7.81 -19.62
C ALA A 225 -11.36 -8.79 -18.59
N GLU A 226 -10.06 -8.67 -18.28
CA GLU A 226 -9.43 -9.51 -17.24
C GLU A 226 -9.97 -9.22 -15.83
N LEU A 227 -10.19 -7.94 -15.50
CA LEU A 227 -10.79 -7.55 -14.24
C LEU A 227 -12.20 -8.12 -14.07
N LEU A 228 -13.04 -8.07 -15.10
CA LEU A 228 -14.38 -8.67 -15.10
C LEU A 228 -14.32 -10.20 -14.97
N ARG A 229 -13.38 -10.87 -15.66
CA ARG A 229 -13.15 -12.30 -15.51
C ARG A 229 -12.86 -12.65 -14.05
N LYS A 230 -11.91 -11.97 -13.42
CA LYS A 230 -11.57 -12.15 -12.01
C LYS A 230 -12.77 -11.87 -11.09
N ALA A 231 -13.51 -10.79 -11.34
CA ALA A 231 -14.65 -10.38 -10.53
C ALA A 231 -15.77 -11.45 -10.53
N ASN A 232 -16.04 -12.08 -11.66
CA ASN A 232 -17.05 -13.14 -11.77
C ASN A 232 -16.68 -14.43 -11.00
N LEU A 233 -15.40 -14.60 -10.65
CA LEU A 233 -14.95 -15.74 -9.83
C LEU A 233 -15.06 -15.47 -8.32
N LEU A 234 -15.37 -14.24 -7.91
CA LEU A 234 -15.43 -13.88 -6.49
C LEU A 234 -16.64 -14.50 -5.80
N PRO A 235 -16.48 -15.06 -4.59
CA PRO A 235 -17.56 -15.78 -3.90
C PRO A 235 -18.72 -14.89 -3.45
N PHE A 236 -18.57 -13.57 -3.52
CA PHE A 236 -19.58 -12.57 -3.13
C PHE A 236 -20.02 -11.67 -4.30
N ALA A 237 -19.68 -12.03 -5.54
CA ALA A 237 -20.09 -11.27 -6.73
C ALA A 237 -21.57 -11.46 -7.07
N GLU A 238 -22.13 -12.64 -6.72
CA GLU A 238 -23.52 -12.97 -6.99
C GLU A 238 -24.48 -11.98 -6.30
N GLY A 239 -25.48 -11.50 -7.04
CA GLY A 239 -26.46 -10.52 -6.56
C GLY A 239 -26.04 -9.07 -6.75
N HIS A 240 -24.82 -8.79 -7.19
CA HIS A 240 -24.36 -7.44 -7.48
C HIS A 240 -24.24 -7.13 -8.98
N THR A 241 -24.50 -5.91 -9.35
CA THR A 241 -24.03 -5.37 -10.63
C THR A 241 -22.57 -4.99 -10.50
N ILE A 242 -21.70 -5.66 -11.25
CA ILE A 242 -20.25 -5.39 -11.22
C ILE A 242 -19.94 -4.10 -11.97
N VAL A 243 -19.22 -3.20 -11.32
CA VAL A 243 -18.75 -1.93 -11.87
C VAL A 243 -17.22 -1.96 -11.97
N PRO A 244 -16.65 -2.26 -13.16
CA PRO A 244 -15.22 -2.30 -13.34
C PRO A 244 -14.65 -0.88 -13.38
N MET A 245 -13.51 -0.64 -12.71
CA MET A 245 -12.82 0.64 -12.68
C MET A 245 -11.31 0.43 -12.86
N LEU A 246 -10.66 1.24 -13.67
CA LEU A 246 -9.22 1.23 -13.84
C LEU A 246 -8.61 2.47 -13.19
N PHE A 247 -7.60 2.29 -12.37
CA PHE A 247 -6.84 3.37 -11.72
C PHE A 247 -5.45 3.39 -12.33
N LEU A 248 -5.22 4.27 -13.29
CA LEU A 248 -4.04 4.24 -14.14
C LEU A 248 -3.20 5.52 -14.02
N LYS A 249 -1.88 5.39 -14.13
CA LYS A 249 -0.97 6.53 -14.17
C LYS A 249 -1.23 7.46 -15.37
N ASN A 250 -1.59 6.89 -16.51
CA ASN A 250 -1.83 7.61 -17.75
C ASN A 250 -3.07 7.05 -18.47
N THR A 251 -3.66 7.84 -19.35
CA THR A 251 -4.76 7.41 -20.20
C THR A 251 -4.35 6.16 -21.01
N PRO A 252 -5.11 5.06 -20.93
CA PRO A 252 -4.78 3.82 -21.61
C PRO A 252 -5.08 3.90 -23.10
N ARG A 253 -4.48 3.00 -23.87
CA ARG A 253 -4.97 2.71 -25.22
C ARG A 253 -6.30 1.98 -25.12
N ASN A 254 -7.20 2.21 -26.10
CA ASN A 254 -8.54 1.60 -26.10
C ASN A 254 -9.29 1.78 -24.78
N ASP A 255 -9.29 3.00 -24.26
CA ASP A 255 -10.10 3.37 -23.11
C ASP A 255 -11.58 3.16 -23.40
N ILE A 256 -12.32 2.64 -22.43
CA ILE A 256 -13.77 2.40 -22.52
C ILE A 256 -14.57 3.25 -21.54
N GLY A 257 -13.95 4.32 -21.02
CA GLY A 257 -14.61 5.31 -20.15
C GLY A 257 -14.80 4.88 -18.68
N ASN A 258 -14.01 3.91 -18.22
CA ASN A 258 -13.98 3.44 -16.82
C ASN A 258 -12.63 3.66 -16.14
N THR A 259 -11.88 4.66 -16.59
CA THR A 259 -10.53 4.97 -16.09
C THR A 259 -10.54 6.22 -15.22
N LEU A 260 -9.90 6.14 -14.06
CA LEU A 260 -9.54 7.27 -13.20
C LEU A 260 -8.02 7.47 -13.24
N LEU A 261 -7.62 8.71 -13.47
CA LEU A 261 -6.22 9.16 -13.49
C LEU A 261 -5.83 9.79 -12.15
N PRO A 262 -4.55 10.11 -11.90
CA PRO A 262 -4.12 10.72 -10.66
C PRO A 262 -4.84 12.02 -10.29
N SER A 263 -5.21 12.87 -11.26
CA SER A 263 -6.05 14.05 -11.02
C SER A 263 -7.40 13.68 -10.45
N ASP A 264 -8.08 12.70 -11.05
CA ASP A 264 -9.42 12.29 -10.64
C ASP A 264 -9.41 11.68 -9.22
N VAL A 265 -8.37 10.88 -8.92
CA VAL A 265 -8.16 10.29 -7.59
C VAL A 265 -7.92 11.38 -6.53
N ILE A 266 -7.13 12.41 -6.86
CA ILE A 266 -6.88 13.54 -5.94
C ILE A 266 -8.15 14.36 -5.72
N ASP A 267 -8.91 14.62 -6.78
CA ASP A 267 -10.18 15.36 -6.69
C ASP A 267 -11.21 14.63 -5.81
N LEU A 268 -11.24 13.30 -5.84
CA LEU A 268 -12.07 12.48 -4.96
C LEU A 268 -11.61 12.47 -3.49
N LEU A 269 -10.34 12.79 -3.22
CA LEU A 269 -9.77 12.87 -1.87
C LEU A 269 -9.87 14.25 -1.24
N SER A 270 -10.28 15.26 -2.01
CA SER A 270 -10.40 16.68 -1.58
C SER A 270 -11.76 16.96 -0.98
#